data_9d4fa92898654e99500755b43e54b4be
#
_entry.id   9d4fa92898654e99500755b43e54b4be
#
_cell.length_a   1.000
_cell.length_b   1.000
_cell.length_c   1.000
_cell.angle_alpha   90.00
_cell.angle_beta   90.00
_cell.angle_gamma   90.00
#
_symmetry.space_group_name_H-M   'P 1'
#
loop_
_entity.id
_entity.type
_entity.pdbx_description
1 polymer ?
#
loop_
_entity_poly.entity_id
_entity_poly.type
_entity_poly.pdbx_seq_one_letter_code
_entity_poly.pdbx_strand_id
1 'polypeptide(L)'
;LKLVSALAIAAAMTFATNTPAIAQDGIPGPEEDSYIWLEEARSERALDWVRAENERTTELLAGDPRFDAVKAEALAIYDSEDRIPYVSIRPDGLYNFWQDKQNPRGLVRRTTLESYRTDNPQWETVLDVDALAKAESREWVYKGYDCLPPEERLCMIALSDGGEDATVLREFDMSTKSFVEGGFVLDQKSQGGIQWLDKDTLLVSRDFGEGTLTESQYPRTTRVWKRGTPIDQAEEIWRGEEADVWSGATLLRDHTGTVHGTYAFRATSFHETEYFWQKDGEWLRLDMPLKAAPYGLIDGQLLFSTDVDWKTQGQTFPADALISVDLEEFKADPNGATKTLVWAPEAKQTKQGAANTAESLYVSLLDNVRGRVLKFDYVDGKWVSTEIALPDNSTLGVAAASDGSDEIMYSVTDFLTPSTLYYS
;
A
#
# COMPACT_ATOMS: atom_id res chain seq x y z
N LEU A 1 -52.03 39.18 -10.06
CA LEU A 1 -52.02 40.00 -8.84
C LEU A 1 -51.73 39.13 -7.64
N LYS A 2 -50.62 39.35 -7.05
CA LYS A 2 -50.03 39.17 -5.75
C LYS A 2 -48.66 38.51 -5.85
N LEU A 3 -47.67 39.36 -5.84
CA LEU A 3 -46.31 39.04 -5.41
C LEU A 3 -46.38 38.35 -4.04
N VAL A 4 -45.82 37.18 -3.95
CA VAL A 4 -45.34 36.65 -2.68
C VAL A 4 -43.82 36.57 -2.83
N SER A 5 -43.17 37.53 -2.21
CA SER A 5 -41.74 37.57 -2.01
C SER A 5 -41.36 36.35 -1.16
N ALA A 6 -40.77 35.37 -1.80
CA ALA A 6 -40.02 34.33 -1.07
C ALA A 6 -38.71 34.98 -0.65
N LEU A 7 -38.66 35.41 0.62
CA LEU A 7 -37.42 35.72 1.32
C LEU A 7 -36.62 34.41 1.38
N ALA A 8 -35.70 34.22 0.46
CA ALA A 8 -34.63 33.28 0.64
C ALA A 8 -33.74 33.80 1.78
N ILE A 9 -33.99 33.33 2.98
CA ILE A 9 -33.03 33.39 4.07
C ILE A 9 -31.90 32.47 3.65
N ALA A 10 -30.93 33.04 2.94
CA ALA A 10 -29.60 32.49 2.93
C ALA A 10 -29.09 32.55 4.38
N ALA A 11 -29.39 31.53 5.17
CA ALA A 11 -28.61 31.20 6.33
C ALA A 11 -27.24 30.84 5.78
N ALA A 12 -26.38 31.83 5.61
CA ALA A 12 -24.95 31.67 5.67
C ALA A 12 -24.72 31.04 7.04
N MET A 13 -24.74 29.71 7.12
CA MET A 13 -23.99 28.99 8.13
C MET A 13 -22.53 29.29 7.78
N THR A 14 -22.05 30.42 8.25
CA THR A 14 -20.68 30.53 8.70
C THR A 14 -20.57 29.43 9.76
N PHE A 15 -20.22 28.24 9.34
CA PHE A 15 -19.39 27.38 10.16
C PHE A 15 -18.14 28.27 10.38
N ALA A 16 -18.20 29.09 11.43
CA ALA A 16 -17.00 29.39 12.14
C ALA A 16 -16.48 28.00 12.52
N THR A 17 -15.59 27.49 11.70
CA THR A 17 -14.61 26.53 12.13
C THR A 17 -13.81 27.26 13.21
N ASN A 18 -14.36 27.28 14.42
CA ASN A 18 -13.55 27.19 15.60
C ASN A 18 -13.01 25.74 15.59
N THR A 19 -12.25 25.40 14.56
CA THR A 19 -11.05 24.65 14.80
C THR A 19 -10.31 25.58 15.76
N PRO A 20 -10.10 25.24 17.04
CA PRO A 20 -9.03 25.91 17.75
C PRO A 20 -7.86 25.73 16.76
N ALA A 21 -7.36 26.81 16.19
CA ALA A 21 -5.99 26.82 15.79
C ALA A 21 -5.31 26.27 17.04
N ILE A 22 -4.84 25.04 16.98
CA ILE A 22 -3.77 24.58 17.86
C ILE A 22 -2.68 25.55 17.40
N ALA A 23 -2.64 26.67 18.07
CA ALA A 23 -1.56 27.60 17.92
C ALA A 23 -0.33 26.74 18.14
N GLN A 24 0.63 26.76 17.23
CA GLN A 24 1.94 26.20 17.47
C GLN A 24 2.57 26.77 18.77
N ASP A 25 1.97 27.83 19.31
CA ASP A 25 2.28 28.46 20.60
C ASP A 25 1.63 27.77 21.82
N GLY A 26 1.02 26.59 21.68
CA GLY A 26 0.27 25.92 22.76
C GLY A 26 0.70 24.51 23.09
N ILE A 27 1.68 23.94 22.42
CA ILE A 27 2.29 22.68 22.84
C ILE A 27 3.29 23.03 23.95
N PRO A 28 3.09 22.50 25.20
CA PRO A 28 4.05 22.71 26.27
C PRO A 28 5.43 22.27 25.81
N GLY A 29 6.46 23.09 26.06
CA GLY A 29 7.82 22.63 25.86
C GLY A 29 8.14 21.43 26.76
N PRO A 30 9.19 20.63 26.49
CA PRO A 30 9.54 19.47 27.29
C PRO A 30 9.66 19.75 28.80
N GLU A 31 9.99 20.99 29.18
CA GLU A 31 10.07 21.44 30.59
C GLU A 31 8.69 21.76 31.20
N GLU A 32 7.68 22.03 30.36
CA GLU A 32 6.34 22.37 30.78
C GLU A 32 5.38 21.16 30.72
N ASP A 33 5.72 20.14 29.95
CA ASP A 33 4.97 18.89 29.88
C ASP A 33 5.24 17.99 31.09
N SER A 34 4.28 17.95 32.01
CA SER A 34 4.36 17.08 33.19
C SER A 34 4.34 15.58 32.87
N TYR A 35 4.05 15.20 31.62
CA TYR A 35 3.96 13.82 31.15
C TYR A 35 5.07 13.45 30.16
N ILE A 36 6.04 14.32 29.92
CA ILE A 36 7.18 14.05 28.99
C ILE A 36 7.86 12.70 29.27
N TRP A 37 7.89 12.26 30.52
CA TRP A 37 8.45 10.98 30.93
C TRP A 37 7.73 9.75 30.35
N LEU A 38 6.49 9.92 29.80
CA LEU A 38 5.78 8.85 29.07
C LEU A 38 6.44 8.54 27.72
N GLU A 39 7.25 9.45 27.16
CA GLU A 39 8.04 9.18 25.96
C GLU A 39 9.07 8.08 26.20
N GLU A 40 9.49 7.85 27.45
CA GLU A 40 10.26 6.67 27.85
C GLU A 40 9.33 5.44 27.92
N ALA A 41 8.71 5.08 26.79
CA ALA A 41 7.60 4.12 26.69
C ALA A 41 7.87 2.73 27.31
N ARG A 42 9.14 2.36 27.51
CA ARG A 42 9.56 1.08 28.13
C ARG A 42 10.08 1.24 29.57
N SER A 43 10.04 2.46 30.11
CA SER A 43 10.40 2.67 31.51
C SER A 43 9.36 2.05 32.44
N GLU A 44 9.79 1.51 33.61
CA GLU A 44 8.85 0.98 34.62
C GLU A 44 7.83 2.04 35.06
N ARG A 45 8.25 3.30 35.15
CA ARG A 45 7.37 4.42 35.52
C ARG A 45 6.24 4.61 34.50
N ALA A 46 6.54 4.62 33.20
CA ALA A 46 5.54 4.76 32.15
C ALA A 46 4.62 3.54 32.09
N LEU A 47 5.19 2.34 32.19
CA LEU A 47 4.41 1.10 32.20
C LEU A 47 3.49 0.98 33.41
N ASP A 48 3.91 1.40 34.62
CA ASP A 48 3.08 1.41 35.82
C ASP A 48 1.92 2.38 35.68
N TRP A 49 2.14 3.55 35.13
CA TRP A 49 1.09 4.51 34.86
C TRP A 49 0.07 3.93 33.85
N VAL A 50 0.55 3.34 32.75
CA VAL A 50 -0.30 2.70 31.74
C VAL A 50 -1.13 1.57 32.37
N ARG A 51 -0.54 0.73 33.23
CA ARG A 51 -1.26 -0.35 33.94
C ARG A 51 -2.37 0.22 34.80
N ALA A 52 -2.08 1.28 35.57
CA ALA A 52 -3.08 1.92 36.44
C ALA A 52 -4.23 2.56 35.65
N GLU A 53 -3.94 3.25 34.54
CA GLU A 53 -4.95 3.83 33.66
C GLU A 53 -5.78 2.75 32.95
N ASN A 54 -5.15 1.64 32.54
CA ASN A 54 -5.85 0.50 31.95
C ASN A 54 -6.76 -0.18 32.95
N GLU A 55 -6.33 -0.35 34.20
CA GLU A 55 -7.17 -0.91 35.26
C GLU A 55 -8.41 -0.04 35.49
N ARG A 56 -8.24 1.27 35.63
CA ARG A 56 -9.35 2.24 35.80
C ARG A 56 -10.31 2.20 34.59
N THR A 57 -9.80 2.17 33.40
CA THR A 57 -10.59 2.14 32.14
C THR A 57 -11.35 0.82 32.03
N THR A 58 -10.68 -0.29 32.32
CA THR A 58 -11.29 -1.62 32.29
C THR A 58 -12.39 -1.75 33.31
N GLU A 59 -12.20 -1.26 34.55
CA GLU A 59 -13.24 -1.26 35.58
C GLU A 59 -14.48 -0.45 35.15
N LEU A 60 -14.25 0.71 34.51
CA LEU A 60 -15.32 1.57 34.00
C LEU A 60 -16.10 0.92 32.85
N LEU A 61 -15.40 0.40 31.83
CA LEU A 61 -16.02 -0.11 30.62
C LEU A 61 -16.52 -1.56 30.78
N ALA A 62 -15.73 -2.44 31.37
CA ALA A 62 -16.10 -3.84 31.58
C ALA A 62 -17.11 -4.00 32.72
N GLY A 63 -17.33 -2.96 33.55
CA GLY A 63 -18.41 -2.90 34.54
C GLY A 63 -19.81 -2.76 33.91
N ASP A 64 -19.94 -2.41 32.64
CA ASP A 64 -21.23 -2.43 31.94
C ASP A 64 -21.69 -3.88 31.73
N PRO A 65 -22.91 -4.26 32.19
CA PRO A 65 -23.40 -5.63 32.12
C PRO A 65 -23.54 -6.18 30.68
N ARG A 66 -23.45 -5.31 29.66
CA ARG A 66 -23.50 -5.69 28.23
C ARG A 66 -22.11 -6.02 27.69
N PHE A 67 -21.03 -5.63 28.38
CA PHE A 67 -19.68 -5.70 27.86
C PHE A 67 -19.28 -7.11 27.39
N ASP A 68 -19.47 -8.10 28.28
CA ASP A 68 -19.09 -9.50 27.98
C ASP A 68 -19.90 -10.08 26.81
N ALA A 69 -21.20 -9.74 26.75
CA ALA A 69 -22.07 -10.21 25.66
C ALA A 69 -21.64 -9.60 24.32
N VAL A 70 -21.40 -8.29 24.27
CA VAL A 70 -20.92 -7.61 23.04
C VAL A 70 -19.55 -8.11 22.62
N LYS A 71 -18.64 -8.30 23.59
CA LYS A 71 -17.31 -8.87 23.31
C LYS A 71 -17.40 -10.28 22.72
N ALA A 72 -18.27 -11.14 23.30
CA ALA A 72 -18.46 -12.50 22.80
C ALA A 72 -19.07 -12.51 21.38
N GLU A 73 -20.04 -11.63 21.11
CA GLU A 73 -20.66 -11.48 19.80
C GLU A 73 -19.64 -10.97 18.77
N ALA A 74 -18.85 -9.95 19.10
CA ALA A 74 -17.79 -9.45 18.23
C ALA A 74 -16.75 -10.53 17.93
N LEU A 75 -16.30 -11.28 18.93
CA LEU A 75 -15.37 -12.40 18.75
C LEU A 75 -15.95 -13.48 17.84
N ALA A 76 -17.23 -13.83 17.99
CA ALA A 76 -17.88 -14.82 17.12
C ALA A 76 -17.92 -14.37 15.65
N ILE A 77 -18.04 -13.06 15.40
CA ILE A 77 -17.98 -12.49 14.04
C ILE A 77 -16.54 -12.61 13.48
N TYR A 78 -15.52 -12.26 14.28
CA TYR A 78 -14.12 -12.38 13.85
C TYR A 78 -13.69 -13.84 13.63
N ASP A 79 -14.20 -14.78 14.41
CA ASP A 79 -13.91 -16.20 14.29
C ASP A 79 -14.74 -16.88 13.18
N SER A 80 -15.69 -16.17 12.56
CA SER A 80 -16.54 -16.72 11.51
C SER A 80 -15.73 -17.14 10.28
N GLU A 81 -15.99 -18.34 9.80
CA GLU A 81 -15.46 -18.87 8.54
C GLU A 81 -16.35 -18.50 7.34
N ASP A 82 -17.56 -17.98 7.59
CA ASP A 82 -18.53 -17.54 6.56
C ASP A 82 -18.15 -16.15 6.04
N ARG A 83 -17.05 -16.08 5.31
CA ARG A 83 -16.52 -14.87 4.69
C ARG A 83 -15.77 -15.20 3.41
N ILE A 84 -15.77 -14.26 2.46
CA ILE A 84 -15.01 -14.40 1.21
C ILE A 84 -13.51 -14.44 1.54
N PRO A 85 -12.79 -15.50 1.19
CA PRO A 85 -11.34 -15.54 1.34
C PRO A 85 -10.69 -14.78 0.18
N TYR A 86 -10.64 -13.44 0.26
CA TYR A 86 -9.98 -12.62 -0.75
C TYR A 86 -8.55 -13.10 -1.02
N VAL A 87 -8.16 -13.07 -2.28
CA VAL A 87 -6.89 -13.64 -2.74
C VAL A 87 -6.04 -12.62 -3.48
N SER A 88 -4.73 -12.86 -3.51
CA SER A 88 -3.82 -12.29 -4.51
C SER A 88 -3.55 -13.32 -5.59
N ILE A 89 -3.51 -12.86 -6.84
CA ILE A 89 -3.22 -13.68 -8.03
C ILE A 89 -1.70 -13.73 -8.19
N ARG A 90 -1.13 -14.93 -8.30
CA ARG A 90 0.31 -15.16 -8.45
C ARG A 90 0.57 -16.22 -9.51
N PRO A 91 1.80 -16.31 -10.07
CA PRO A 91 2.10 -17.24 -11.15
C PRO A 91 1.81 -18.73 -10.82
N ASP A 92 1.88 -19.10 -9.54
CA ASP A 92 1.69 -20.49 -9.10
C ASP A 92 0.35 -20.74 -8.37
N GLY A 93 -0.59 -19.78 -8.39
CA GLY A 93 -1.92 -19.92 -7.84
C GLY A 93 -2.47 -18.70 -7.10
N LEU A 94 -3.53 -18.91 -6.38
CA LEU A 94 -4.23 -17.88 -5.60
C LEU A 94 -3.83 -17.97 -4.15
N TYR A 95 -3.32 -16.87 -3.59
CA TYR A 95 -2.83 -16.80 -2.23
C TYR A 95 -3.78 -16.02 -1.33
N ASN A 96 -3.94 -16.50 -0.10
CA ASN A 96 -4.78 -15.87 0.92
C ASN A 96 -4.08 -15.92 2.28
N PHE A 97 -4.22 -14.85 3.05
CA PHE A 97 -3.90 -14.87 4.48
C PHE A 97 -5.19 -15.11 5.26
N TRP A 98 -5.21 -16.17 6.06
CA TRP A 98 -6.39 -16.63 6.78
C TRP A 98 -6.14 -16.71 8.27
N GLN A 99 -7.05 -16.13 9.04
CA GLN A 99 -7.09 -16.25 10.50
C GLN A 99 -8.44 -16.84 10.91
N ASP A 100 -8.42 -17.72 11.88
CA ASP A 100 -9.59 -18.32 12.48
C ASP A 100 -9.30 -18.68 13.94
N LYS A 101 -10.26 -19.34 14.59
CA LYS A 101 -10.10 -19.75 16.00
C LYS A 101 -8.96 -20.73 16.24
N GLN A 102 -8.61 -21.57 15.26
CA GLN A 102 -7.51 -22.53 15.35
C GLN A 102 -6.16 -21.88 15.03
N ASN A 103 -6.17 -20.87 14.17
CA ASN A 103 -4.98 -20.19 13.67
C ASN A 103 -5.10 -18.68 13.93
N PRO A 104 -5.07 -18.22 15.18
CA PRO A 104 -5.27 -16.81 15.52
C PRO A 104 -4.14 -15.89 15.02
N ARG A 105 -2.93 -16.41 14.79
CA ARG A 105 -1.83 -15.68 14.16
C ARG A 105 -1.87 -15.77 12.65
N GLY A 106 -2.52 -16.78 12.11
CA GLY A 106 -2.87 -16.93 10.70
C GLY A 106 -1.99 -17.84 9.88
N LEU A 107 -2.54 -18.17 8.73
CA LEU A 107 -1.93 -19.00 7.71
C LEU A 107 -1.76 -18.21 6.41
N VAL A 108 -0.58 -18.23 5.81
CA VAL A 108 -0.44 -17.97 4.38
C VAL A 108 -0.76 -19.28 3.67
N ARG A 109 -1.79 -19.28 2.84
CA ARG A 109 -2.25 -20.49 2.14
C ARG A 109 -2.50 -20.19 0.67
N ARG A 110 -2.45 -21.24 -0.16
CA ARG A 110 -2.70 -21.13 -1.59
C ARG A 110 -3.70 -22.17 -2.08
N THR A 111 -4.32 -21.87 -3.20
CA THR A 111 -5.20 -22.79 -3.94
C THR A 111 -5.09 -22.53 -5.44
N THR A 112 -5.68 -23.41 -6.26
CA THR A 112 -5.81 -23.16 -7.70
C THR A 112 -7.11 -22.41 -8.00
N LEU A 113 -7.15 -21.71 -9.13
CA LEU A 113 -8.39 -21.05 -9.58
C LEU A 113 -9.55 -22.04 -9.74
N GLU A 114 -9.27 -23.23 -10.27
CA GLU A 114 -10.28 -24.29 -10.41
C GLU A 114 -10.90 -24.67 -9.06
N SER A 115 -10.07 -24.88 -8.04
CA SER A 115 -10.51 -25.18 -6.67
C SER A 115 -11.24 -23.99 -6.04
N TYR A 116 -10.72 -22.77 -6.21
CA TYR A 116 -11.29 -21.56 -5.64
C TYR A 116 -12.73 -21.28 -6.11
N ARG A 117 -13.07 -21.68 -7.34
CA ARG A 117 -14.40 -21.52 -7.93
C ARG A 117 -15.43 -22.53 -7.45
N THR A 118 -15.07 -23.45 -6.54
CA THR A 118 -15.98 -24.41 -5.94
C THR A 118 -16.55 -23.90 -4.61
N ASP A 119 -17.63 -24.51 -4.14
CA ASP A 119 -18.20 -24.20 -2.82
C ASP A 119 -17.29 -24.60 -1.64
N ASN A 120 -16.26 -25.41 -1.89
CA ASN A 120 -15.34 -25.89 -0.86
C ASN A 120 -13.90 -25.93 -1.38
N PRO A 121 -13.25 -24.77 -1.51
CA PRO A 121 -11.88 -24.68 -2.02
C PRO A 121 -10.89 -25.46 -1.15
N GLN A 122 -9.98 -26.18 -1.81
CA GLN A 122 -8.91 -26.91 -1.14
C GLN A 122 -7.70 -25.99 -0.99
N TRP A 123 -7.30 -25.73 0.24
CA TRP A 123 -6.19 -24.86 0.58
C TRP A 123 -4.96 -25.63 1.01
N GLU A 124 -3.81 -25.25 0.49
CA GLU A 124 -2.51 -25.72 0.92
C GLU A 124 -1.85 -24.66 1.80
N THR A 125 -1.44 -25.02 3.02
CA THR A 125 -0.68 -24.12 3.89
C THR A 125 0.73 -23.93 3.35
N VAL A 126 1.13 -22.68 3.17
CA VAL A 126 2.48 -22.27 2.75
C VAL A 126 3.32 -21.84 3.95
N LEU A 127 2.74 -20.99 4.83
CA LEU A 127 3.37 -20.58 6.08
C LEU A 127 2.34 -20.60 7.20
N ASP A 128 2.64 -21.31 8.26
CA ASP A 128 1.88 -21.34 9.51
C ASP A 128 2.55 -20.42 10.53
N VAL A 129 1.93 -19.26 10.78
CA VAL A 129 2.49 -18.23 11.67
C VAL A 129 2.36 -18.65 13.14
N ASP A 130 1.33 -19.42 13.52
CA ASP A 130 1.16 -19.97 14.87
C ASP A 130 2.25 -21.00 15.20
N ALA A 131 2.52 -21.91 14.26
CA ALA A 131 3.59 -22.89 14.41
C ALA A 131 4.97 -22.22 14.49
N LEU A 132 5.23 -21.21 13.64
CA LEU A 132 6.47 -20.44 13.65
C LEU A 132 6.66 -19.70 14.98
N ALA A 133 5.64 -18.99 15.44
CA ALA A 133 5.66 -18.25 16.70
C ALA A 133 5.96 -19.15 17.89
N LYS A 134 5.32 -20.34 17.91
CA LYS A 134 5.56 -21.37 18.93
C LYS A 134 6.99 -21.92 18.87
N ALA A 135 7.49 -22.23 17.68
CA ALA A 135 8.83 -22.81 17.51
C ALA A 135 9.92 -21.82 17.95
N GLU A 136 9.75 -20.55 17.68
CA GLU A 136 10.73 -19.51 18.00
C GLU A 136 10.48 -18.80 19.35
N SER A 137 9.39 -19.15 20.06
CA SER A 137 8.99 -18.49 21.30
C SER A 137 8.87 -16.97 21.14
N ARG A 138 8.19 -16.53 20.05
CA ARG A 138 7.99 -15.13 19.67
C ARG A 138 6.51 -14.85 19.47
N GLU A 139 6.15 -13.56 19.59
CA GLU A 139 4.79 -13.07 19.34
C GLU A 139 4.61 -12.62 17.87
N TRP A 140 4.98 -13.50 16.91
CA TRP A 140 4.97 -13.15 15.50
C TRP A 140 3.58 -12.74 14.99
N VAL A 141 3.55 -11.60 14.31
CA VAL A 141 2.44 -11.10 13.50
C VAL A 141 2.95 -10.98 12.07
N TYR A 142 2.24 -11.61 11.15
CA TYR A 142 2.55 -11.53 9.74
C TYR A 142 2.21 -10.15 9.17
N LYS A 143 3.13 -9.52 8.45
CA LYS A 143 3.00 -8.18 7.87
C LYS A 143 3.07 -8.18 6.34
N GLY A 144 3.10 -9.33 5.72
CA GLY A 144 3.16 -9.45 4.26
C GLY A 144 4.46 -10.05 3.74
N TYR A 145 4.63 -9.98 2.46
CA TYR A 145 5.81 -10.44 1.75
C TYR A 145 6.09 -9.56 0.52
N ASP A 146 7.33 -9.56 0.08
CA ASP A 146 7.79 -8.98 -1.18
C ASP A 146 8.55 -10.06 -1.95
N CYS A 147 8.14 -10.35 -3.19
CA CYS A 147 8.65 -11.49 -3.95
C CYS A 147 9.43 -11.05 -5.17
N LEU A 148 10.41 -11.86 -5.56
CA LEU A 148 11.19 -11.68 -6.76
C LEU A 148 10.36 -12.03 -8.02
N PRO A 149 9.99 -11.04 -8.86
CA PRO A 149 9.32 -11.31 -10.12
C PRO A 149 10.28 -11.91 -11.17
N PRO A 150 9.77 -12.59 -12.23
CA PRO A 150 8.34 -12.85 -12.48
C PRO A 150 7.81 -14.10 -11.80
N GLU A 151 8.67 -15.04 -11.36
CA GLU A 151 8.24 -16.34 -10.82
C GLU A 151 7.65 -16.23 -9.41
N GLU A 152 7.99 -15.16 -8.69
CA GLU A 152 7.54 -14.89 -7.31
C GLU A 152 7.76 -16.07 -6.32
N ARG A 153 8.77 -16.87 -6.60
CA ARG A 153 9.12 -18.01 -5.78
C ARG A 153 9.87 -17.65 -4.51
N LEU A 154 10.89 -16.77 -4.64
CA LEU A 154 11.67 -16.26 -3.50
C LEU A 154 11.04 -14.98 -2.99
N CYS A 155 10.71 -14.95 -1.70
CA CYS A 155 10.04 -13.82 -1.08
C CYS A 155 10.73 -13.42 0.23
N MET A 156 10.76 -12.14 0.54
CA MET A 156 11.08 -11.66 1.89
C MET A 156 9.79 -11.59 2.71
N ILE A 157 9.67 -12.43 3.71
CA ILE A 157 8.54 -12.42 4.64
C ILE A 157 8.79 -11.37 5.72
N ALA A 158 7.82 -10.49 5.90
CA ALA A 158 7.82 -9.47 6.96
C ALA A 158 7.09 -9.98 8.21
N LEU A 159 7.79 -9.98 9.33
CA LEU A 159 7.28 -10.42 10.63
C LEU A 159 7.50 -9.32 11.67
N SER A 160 6.47 -9.05 12.45
CA SER A 160 6.54 -8.12 13.59
C SER A 160 6.38 -8.88 14.90
N ASP A 161 7.20 -8.58 15.88
CA ASP A 161 7.11 -9.19 17.21
C ASP A 161 6.16 -8.39 18.10
N GLY A 162 4.96 -8.92 18.34
CA GLY A 162 3.90 -8.26 19.09
C GLY A 162 3.04 -7.27 18.29
N GLY A 163 3.23 -7.16 16.96
CA GLY A 163 2.38 -6.34 16.09
C GLY A 163 2.80 -4.87 15.95
N GLU A 164 4.00 -4.50 16.40
CA GLU A 164 4.58 -3.17 16.16
C GLU A 164 4.74 -2.89 14.65
N ASP A 165 4.93 -1.62 14.26
CA ASP A 165 5.13 -1.23 12.86
C ASP A 165 6.48 -1.68 12.33
N ALA A 166 7.47 -1.76 13.20
CA ALA A 166 8.79 -2.28 12.85
C ALA A 166 8.74 -3.80 12.60
N THR A 167 9.44 -4.24 11.57
CA THR A 167 9.49 -5.64 11.13
C THR A 167 10.90 -6.18 11.07
N VAL A 168 11.02 -7.48 11.10
CA VAL A 168 12.18 -8.23 10.60
C VAL A 168 11.81 -8.83 9.26
N LEU A 169 12.78 -9.03 8.35
CA LEU A 169 12.54 -9.60 7.03
C LEU A 169 13.42 -10.85 6.86
N ARG A 170 12.83 -11.93 6.37
CA ARG A 170 13.54 -13.20 6.17
C ARG A 170 13.16 -13.82 4.84
N GLU A 171 14.16 -14.29 4.11
CA GLU A 171 13.95 -14.95 2.81
C GLU A 171 13.28 -16.30 2.98
N PHE A 172 12.27 -16.53 2.16
CA PHE A 172 11.43 -17.71 2.18
C PHE A 172 11.19 -18.20 0.75
N ASP A 173 11.28 -19.51 0.54
CA ASP A 173 10.96 -20.15 -0.74
C ASP A 173 9.53 -20.70 -0.69
N MET A 174 8.63 -20.08 -1.46
CA MET A 174 7.21 -20.42 -1.51
C MET A 174 6.95 -21.82 -2.06
N SER A 175 7.88 -22.38 -2.85
CA SER A 175 7.75 -23.73 -3.42
C SER A 175 8.14 -24.81 -2.44
N THR A 176 9.20 -24.62 -1.66
CA THR A 176 9.63 -25.54 -0.61
C THR A 176 8.96 -25.26 0.74
N LYS A 177 8.27 -24.13 0.85
CA LYS A 177 7.56 -23.67 2.06
C LYS A 177 8.46 -23.59 3.29
N SER A 178 9.65 -23.05 3.09
CA SER A 178 10.67 -22.97 4.13
C SER A 178 11.52 -21.70 4.00
N PHE A 179 12.03 -21.21 5.12
CA PHE A 179 13.05 -20.17 5.11
C PHE A 179 14.32 -20.69 4.43
N VAL A 180 14.92 -19.82 3.60
CA VAL A 180 16.10 -20.18 2.81
C VAL A 180 17.34 -20.20 3.74
N GLU A 181 18.04 -21.36 3.78
CA GLU A 181 19.29 -21.47 4.52
C GLU A 181 20.37 -20.60 3.86
N GLY A 182 21.01 -19.71 4.62
CA GLY A 182 21.95 -18.73 4.09
C GLY A 182 21.32 -17.65 3.20
N GLY A 183 19.99 -17.53 3.23
CA GLY A 183 19.23 -16.51 2.54
C GLY A 183 19.40 -15.12 3.15
N PHE A 184 18.72 -14.13 2.56
CA PHE A 184 18.68 -12.78 3.13
C PHE A 184 17.93 -12.75 4.45
N VAL A 185 18.54 -12.11 5.46
CA VAL A 185 17.93 -11.92 6.78
C VAL A 185 18.23 -10.48 7.26
N LEU A 186 17.17 -9.75 7.58
CA LEU A 186 17.20 -8.44 8.23
C LEU A 186 16.51 -8.58 9.59
N ASP A 187 17.28 -8.98 10.58
CA ASP A 187 16.81 -9.29 11.94
C ASP A 187 16.73 -8.08 12.87
N GLN A 188 17.36 -6.97 12.50
CA GLN A 188 17.16 -5.70 13.17
C GLN A 188 15.75 -5.18 12.86
N LYS A 189 14.96 -4.93 13.91
CA LYS A 189 13.63 -4.31 13.77
C LYS A 189 13.75 -2.91 13.17
N SER A 190 13.01 -2.64 12.12
CA SER A 190 12.95 -1.34 11.47
C SER A 190 11.65 -1.18 10.70
N GLN A 191 11.25 0.03 10.48
CA GLN A 191 10.32 0.39 9.41
C GLN A 191 11.03 0.31 8.05
N GLY A 192 10.29 0.50 6.97
CA GLY A 192 10.80 0.39 5.61
C GLY A 192 10.78 -1.03 5.08
N GLY A 193 11.43 -1.26 3.95
CA GLY A 193 11.32 -2.51 3.21
C GLY A 193 12.51 -2.79 2.32
N ILE A 194 12.26 -3.72 1.40
CA ILE A 194 13.22 -4.11 0.36
C ILE A 194 12.54 -4.10 -1.01
N GLN A 195 13.36 -4.17 -2.05
CA GLN A 195 12.96 -4.59 -3.38
C GLN A 195 14.00 -5.51 -3.97
N TRP A 196 13.56 -6.52 -4.69
CA TRP A 196 14.44 -7.43 -5.39
C TRP A 196 14.99 -6.77 -6.65
N LEU A 197 16.29 -6.55 -6.75
CA LEU A 197 16.93 -6.20 -8.02
C LEU A 197 17.08 -7.46 -8.90
N ASP A 198 17.60 -8.50 -8.30
CA ASP A 198 17.67 -9.86 -8.82
C ASP A 198 17.74 -10.87 -7.65
N LYS A 199 17.91 -12.18 -7.95
CA LYS A 199 17.94 -13.24 -6.91
C LYS A 199 19.08 -13.10 -5.90
N ASP A 200 20.11 -12.33 -6.20
CA ASP A 200 21.30 -12.17 -5.38
C ASP A 200 21.51 -10.72 -4.91
N THR A 201 20.57 -9.82 -5.23
CA THR A 201 20.72 -8.38 -4.93
C THR A 201 19.39 -7.77 -4.50
N LEU A 202 19.40 -7.06 -3.38
CA LEU A 202 18.26 -6.29 -2.87
C LEU A 202 18.57 -4.78 -2.88
N LEU A 203 17.57 -3.96 -3.15
CA LEU A 203 17.50 -2.60 -2.65
C LEU A 203 16.91 -2.65 -1.24
N VAL A 204 17.55 -1.99 -0.28
CA VAL A 204 17.13 -2.01 1.12
C VAL A 204 17.01 -0.60 1.64
N SER A 205 15.81 -0.24 2.11
CA SER A 205 15.53 1.04 2.78
C SER A 205 15.09 0.72 4.21
N ARG A 206 16.02 0.80 5.14
CA ARG A 206 15.86 0.43 6.56
C ARG A 206 16.66 1.35 7.46
N ASP A 207 16.56 1.15 8.75
CA ASP A 207 17.44 1.78 9.73
C ASP A 207 18.84 1.13 9.67
N PHE A 208 19.84 1.91 9.30
CA PHE A 208 21.25 1.53 9.29
C PHE A 208 22.06 2.26 10.37
N GLY A 209 21.39 2.87 11.34
CA GLY A 209 22.01 3.63 12.43
C GLY A 209 21.97 5.14 12.23
N GLU A 210 22.83 5.85 12.94
CA GLU A 210 22.83 7.31 13.01
C GLU A 210 22.80 7.98 11.65
N GLY A 211 21.87 8.92 11.48
CA GLY A 211 21.72 9.72 10.26
C GLY A 211 21.08 8.99 9.07
N THR A 212 20.47 7.81 9.26
CA THR A 212 19.79 7.07 8.21
C THR A 212 18.27 7.12 8.29
N LEU A 213 17.73 7.77 9.32
CA LEU A 213 16.32 8.01 9.51
C LEU A 213 15.96 9.50 9.32
N THR A 214 14.71 9.78 9.04
CA THR A 214 14.09 11.10 9.09
C THR A 214 13.76 11.50 10.54
N GLU A 215 13.36 12.76 10.76
CA GLU A 215 12.78 13.20 12.05
C GLU A 215 11.57 12.35 12.45
N SER A 216 10.78 11.86 11.47
CA SER A 216 9.63 10.98 11.68
C SER A 216 9.99 9.52 11.93
N GLN A 217 11.28 9.18 12.03
CA GLN A 217 11.84 7.84 12.27
C GLN A 217 11.59 6.84 11.13
N TYR A 218 11.31 7.32 9.91
CA TYR A 218 11.27 6.49 8.71
C TYR A 218 12.64 6.46 8.00
N PRO A 219 12.96 5.41 7.23
CA PRO A 219 14.18 5.38 6.44
C PRO A 219 14.25 6.56 5.47
N ARG A 220 15.47 7.14 5.33
CA ARG A 220 15.77 8.15 4.30
C ARG A 220 16.90 7.75 3.36
N THR A 221 17.44 6.54 3.55
CA THR A 221 18.50 6.01 2.69
C THR A 221 18.09 4.71 2.05
N THR A 222 18.59 4.45 0.83
CA THR A 222 18.48 3.16 0.16
C THR A 222 19.83 2.64 -0.20
N ARG A 223 20.08 1.36 0.07
CA ARG A 223 21.33 0.67 -0.20
C ARG A 223 21.12 -0.53 -1.10
N VAL A 224 22.14 -0.84 -1.91
CA VAL A 224 22.24 -2.07 -2.69
C VAL A 224 22.97 -3.11 -1.88
N TRP A 225 22.29 -4.20 -1.54
CA TRP A 225 22.85 -5.29 -0.73
C TRP A 225 22.96 -6.58 -1.53
N LYS A 226 24.16 -7.14 -1.58
CA LYS A 226 24.48 -8.37 -2.31
C LYS A 226 24.45 -9.58 -1.37
N ARG A 227 23.90 -10.68 -1.85
CA ARG A 227 23.86 -11.96 -1.13
C ARG A 227 25.26 -12.37 -0.65
N GLY A 228 25.32 -12.86 0.59
CA GLY A 228 26.56 -13.33 1.19
C GLY A 228 27.52 -12.24 1.66
N THR A 229 27.16 -10.96 1.53
CA THR A 229 27.95 -9.85 2.11
C THR A 229 27.27 -9.32 3.37
N PRO A 230 28.05 -8.79 4.33
CA PRO A 230 27.48 -8.08 5.48
C PRO A 230 26.65 -6.88 5.04
N ILE A 231 25.52 -6.65 5.72
CA ILE A 231 24.60 -5.55 5.37
C ILE A 231 25.20 -4.15 5.60
N ASP A 232 26.13 -4.01 6.52
CA ASP A 232 26.86 -2.76 6.78
C ASP A 232 27.81 -2.36 5.64
N GLN A 233 28.13 -3.30 4.74
CA GLN A 233 28.90 -3.07 3.51
C GLN A 233 28.01 -2.76 2.29
N ALA A 234 26.68 -2.71 2.45
CA ALA A 234 25.77 -2.38 1.38
C ALA A 234 25.98 -0.93 0.90
N GLU A 235 26.08 -0.76 -0.43
CA GLU A 235 26.36 0.52 -1.07
C GLU A 235 25.14 1.45 -0.98
N GLU A 236 25.31 2.65 -0.42
CA GLU A 236 24.26 3.66 -0.40
C GLU A 236 24.14 4.31 -1.78
N ILE A 237 22.96 4.22 -2.37
CA ILE A 237 22.65 4.80 -3.70
C ILE A 237 21.75 6.03 -3.63
N TRP A 238 21.02 6.19 -2.50
CA TRP A 238 20.11 7.31 -2.31
C TRP A 238 20.10 7.78 -0.85
N ARG A 239 19.93 9.10 -0.69
CA ARG A 239 19.73 9.74 0.61
C ARG A 239 18.78 10.94 0.48
N GLY A 240 17.66 10.91 1.20
CA GLY A 240 16.76 12.03 1.38
C GLY A 240 17.20 12.96 2.52
N GLU A 241 16.39 13.99 2.74
CA GLU A 241 16.62 14.95 3.83
C GLU A 241 16.07 14.42 5.16
N GLU A 242 16.60 14.92 6.26
CA GLU A 242 16.16 14.55 7.59
C GLU A 242 14.72 15.02 7.88
N ALA A 243 14.37 16.20 7.34
CA ALA A 243 13.04 16.79 7.46
C ALA A 243 11.96 16.14 6.56
N ASP A 244 12.33 15.22 5.67
CA ASP A 244 11.34 14.46 4.90
C ASP A 244 10.48 13.60 5.84
N VAL A 245 9.24 13.33 5.47
CA VAL A 245 8.43 12.34 6.19
C VAL A 245 9.04 10.95 6.01
N TRP A 246 9.37 10.58 4.77
CA TRP A 246 10.10 9.37 4.39
C TRP A 246 10.72 9.53 3.01
N SER A 247 11.74 8.73 2.70
CA SER A 247 12.43 8.80 1.43
C SER A 247 13.05 7.46 1.07
N GLY A 248 13.23 7.21 -0.22
CA GLY A 248 13.82 5.97 -0.69
C GLY A 248 14.03 5.94 -2.19
N ALA A 249 14.64 4.86 -2.67
CA ALA A 249 14.72 4.55 -4.09
C ALA A 249 14.01 3.23 -4.39
N THR A 250 13.44 3.14 -5.59
CA THR A 250 12.64 2.00 -6.03
C THR A 250 12.92 1.69 -7.51
N LEU A 251 12.56 0.51 -7.96
CA LEU A 251 12.82 0.02 -9.31
C LEU A 251 11.63 0.29 -10.22
N LEU A 252 11.88 0.75 -11.44
CA LEU A 252 10.93 0.68 -12.53
C LEU A 252 11.08 -0.68 -13.21
N ARG A 253 10.05 -1.51 -13.10
CA ARG A 253 10.04 -2.89 -13.59
C ARG A 253 8.80 -3.13 -14.44
N ASP A 254 8.93 -3.92 -15.49
CA ASP A 254 7.80 -4.38 -16.29
C ASP A 254 7.25 -5.73 -15.76
N HIS A 255 6.16 -6.18 -16.37
CA HIS A 255 5.48 -7.44 -16.05
C HIS A 255 6.36 -8.69 -16.25
N THR A 256 7.41 -8.62 -17.08
CA THR A 256 8.35 -9.75 -17.28
C THR A 256 9.41 -9.82 -16.19
N GLY A 257 9.42 -8.86 -15.27
CA GLY A 257 10.43 -8.74 -14.24
C GLY A 257 11.67 -7.96 -14.67
N THR A 258 11.72 -7.42 -15.90
CA THR A 258 12.85 -6.64 -16.39
C THR A 258 12.91 -5.27 -15.70
N VAL A 259 14.07 -4.94 -15.16
CA VAL A 259 14.34 -3.62 -14.55
C VAL A 259 14.77 -2.63 -15.62
N HIS A 260 14.02 -1.56 -15.78
CA HIS A 260 14.26 -0.50 -16.74
C HIS A 260 15.05 0.68 -16.19
N GLY A 261 15.12 0.81 -14.88
CA GLY A 261 15.87 1.84 -14.18
C GLY A 261 15.46 1.97 -12.73
N THR A 262 16.01 2.98 -12.07
CA THR A 262 15.75 3.29 -10.68
C THR A 262 15.23 4.72 -10.57
N TYR A 263 14.20 4.91 -9.80
CA TYR A 263 13.76 6.24 -9.40
C TYR A 263 13.79 6.37 -7.88
N ALA A 264 13.98 7.59 -7.39
CA ALA A 264 13.94 7.89 -5.98
C ALA A 264 12.84 8.89 -5.70
N PHE A 265 12.46 8.98 -4.43
CA PHE A 265 11.44 9.90 -3.99
C PHE A 265 11.77 10.50 -2.63
N ARG A 266 11.22 11.70 -2.39
CA ARG A 266 11.21 12.39 -1.10
C ARG A 266 9.78 12.81 -0.79
N ALA A 267 9.16 12.22 0.21
CA ALA A 267 7.87 12.67 0.72
C ALA A 267 8.11 13.88 1.65
N THR A 268 7.90 15.07 1.11
CA THR A 268 8.09 16.34 1.84
C THR A 268 6.92 16.65 2.77
N SER A 269 5.78 15.99 2.56
CA SER A 269 4.62 15.93 3.45
C SER A 269 3.87 14.62 3.23
N PHE A 270 2.79 14.36 3.98
CA PHE A 270 1.93 13.18 3.75
C PHE A 270 1.27 13.15 2.37
N HIS A 271 1.19 14.28 1.67
CA HIS A 271 0.48 14.41 0.40
C HIS A 271 1.34 14.97 -0.73
N GLU A 272 2.61 15.22 -0.48
CA GLU A 272 3.50 15.85 -1.46
C GLU A 272 4.81 15.08 -1.53
N THR A 273 5.18 14.69 -2.76
CA THR A 273 6.37 13.88 -3.03
C THR A 273 7.13 14.45 -4.22
N GLU A 274 8.42 14.58 -4.08
CA GLU A 274 9.35 14.84 -5.16
C GLU A 274 9.87 13.50 -5.70
N TYR A 275 9.99 13.39 -7.03
CA TYR A 275 10.55 12.21 -7.69
C TYR A 275 11.80 12.53 -8.47
N PHE A 276 12.71 11.56 -8.53
CA PHE A 276 14.01 11.67 -9.17
C PHE A 276 14.26 10.42 -10.00
N TRP A 277 14.74 10.58 -11.22
CA TRP A 277 15.14 9.49 -12.08
C TRP A 277 16.67 9.35 -12.08
N GLN A 278 17.19 8.14 -11.95
CA GLN A 278 18.62 7.89 -12.05
C GLN A 278 19.03 7.81 -13.53
N LYS A 279 19.85 8.76 -13.97
CA LYS A 279 20.37 8.84 -15.33
C LYS A 279 21.87 9.08 -15.29
N ASP A 280 22.65 8.26 -16.00
CA ASP A 280 24.10 8.38 -16.13
C ASP A 280 24.83 8.49 -14.76
N GLY A 281 24.31 7.84 -13.73
CA GLY A 281 24.84 7.87 -12.36
C GLY A 281 24.41 9.08 -11.52
N GLU A 282 23.65 10.01 -12.07
CA GLU A 282 23.16 11.21 -11.39
C GLU A 282 21.64 11.12 -11.17
N TRP A 283 21.15 11.82 -10.14
CA TRP A 283 19.72 11.92 -9.83
C TRP A 283 19.12 13.18 -10.44
N LEU A 284 18.30 13.01 -11.47
CA LEU A 284 17.56 14.09 -12.13
C LEU A 284 16.18 14.23 -11.48
N ARG A 285 15.88 15.39 -10.93
CA ARG A 285 14.54 15.70 -10.42
C ARG A 285 13.54 15.75 -11.57
N LEU A 286 12.39 15.07 -11.39
CA LEU A 286 11.30 15.09 -12.35
C LEU A 286 10.48 16.36 -12.23
N ASP A 287 10.18 17.00 -13.37
CA ASP A 287 9.31 18.19 -13.45
C ASP A 287 7.84 17.76 -13.50
N MET A 288 7.32 17.46 -12.32
CA MET A 288 5.94 17.03 -12.12
C MET A 288 5.37 17.66 -10.85
N PRO A 289 4.03 17.78 -10.74
CA PRO A 289 3.41 18.28 -9.50
C PRO A 289 3.77 17.40 -8.30
N LEU A 290 3.90 18.01 -7.13
CA LEU A 290 4.18 17.27 -5.88
C LEU A 290 3.07 16.27 -5.49
N LYS A 291 1.87 16.41 -6.07
CA LYS A 291 0.74 15.49 -5.90
C LYS A 291 0.51 14.62 -7.14
N ALA A 292 1.56 14.37 -7.88
CA ALA A 292 1.58 13.37 -8.96
C ALA A 292 2.59 12.28 -8.63
N ALA A 293 2.33 11.07 -9.11
CA ALA A 293 3.17 9.91 -8.81
C ALA A 293 3.30 8.99 -10.02
N PRO A 294 4.45 8.30 -10.20
CA PRO A 294 4.55 7.15 -11.08
C PRO A 294 3.53 6.09 -10.64
N TYR A 295 2.86 5.46 -11.60
CA TYR A 295 1.76 4.55 -11.31
C TYR A 295 2.04 3.11 -11.76
N GLY A 296 2.71 2.91 -12.89
CA GLY A 296 3.02 1.59 -13.44
C GLY A 296 3.63 1.66 -14.82
N LEU A 297 3.87 0.49 -15.40
CA LEU A 297 4.43 0.34 -16.74
C LEU A 297 3.65 -0.74 -17.48
N ILE A 298 3.02 -0.37 -18.60
CA ILE A 298 2.21 -1.26 -19.45
C ILE A 298 2.63 -1.01 -20.91
N ASP A 299 2.97 -2.07 -21.65
CA ASP A 299 3.32 -1.99 -23.09
C ASP A 299 4.32 -0.87 -23.41
N GLY A 300 5.35 -0.71 -22.59
CA GLY A 300 6.33 0.36 -22.79
C GLY A 300 5.82 1.76 -22.48
N GLN A 301 4.63 1.90 -21.90
CA GLN A 301 4.04 3.16 -21.46
C GLN A 301 4.19 3.33 -19.93
N LEU A 302 5.04 4.25 -19.51
CA LEU A 302 5.16 4.65 -18.11
C LEU A 302 3.95 5.51 -17.72
N LEU A 303 3.20 5.07 -16.72
CA LEU A 303 1.99 5.72 -16.25
C LEU A 303 2.27 6.64 -15.08
N PHE A 304 1.52 7.73 -15.02
CA PHE A 304 1.49 8.68 -13.90
C PHE A 304 0.05 8.97 -13.50
N SER A 305 -0.17 9.16 -12.21
CA SER A 305 -1.40 9.75 -11.67
C SER A 305 -1.12 11.16 -11.16
N THR A 306 -2.13 12.02 -11.15
CA THR A 306 -2.03 13.36 -10.55
C THR A 306 -3.32 13.72 -9.83
N ASP A 307 -3.21 14.25 -8.61
CA ASP A 307 -4.37 14.70 -7.82
C ASP A 307 -4.64 16.22 -8.01
N VAL A 308 -3.88 16.87 -8.87
CA VAL A 308 -4.00 18.29 -9.19
C VAL A 308 -3.85 18.52 -10.69
N ASP A 309 -4.27 19.66 -11.17
CA ASP A 309 -4.01 20.05 -12.56
C ASP A 309 -2.51 20.06 -12.85
N TRP A 310 -2.09 19.27 -13.83
CA TRP A 310 -0.71 19.25 -14.31
C TRP A 310 -0.58 20.05 -15.61
N LYS A 311 0.04 21.23 -15.52
CA LYS A 311 0.29 22.12 -16.66
C LYS A 311 1.70 21.87 -17.19
N THR A 312 1.82 21.32 -18.36
CA THR A 312 3.10 20.99 -19.00
C THR A 312 2.95 20.98 -20.52
N GLN A 313 4.02 21.32 -21.24
CA GLN A 313 4.08 21.24 -22.72
C GLN A 313 2.91 21.95 -23.45
N GLY A 314 2.42 23.06 -22.87
CA GLY A 314 1.32 23.85 -23.45
C GLY A 314 -0.07 23.26 -23.32
N GLN A 315 -0.22 22.16 -22.55
CA GLN A 315 -1.50 21.53 -22.24
C GLN A 315 -1.73 21.44 -20.73
N THR A 316 -2.95 21.12 -20.34
CA THR A 316 -3.34 20.89 -18.94
C THR A 316 -3.99 19.52 -18.83
N PHE A 317 -3.42 18.65 -18.01
CA PHE A 317 -4.05 17.41 -17.56
C PHE A 317 -4.82 17.73 -16.28
N PRO A 318 -6.13 17.44 -16.21
CA PRO A 318 -6.91 17.81 -15.02
C PRO A 318 -6.55 16.95 -13.81
N ALA A 319 -6.94 17.38 -12.63
CA ALA A 319 -6.85 16.59 -11.41
C ALA A 319 -7.51 15.21 -11.60
N ASP A 320 -6.99 14.20 -10.90
CA ASP A 320 -7.35 12.77 -11.00
C ASP A 320 -7.02 12.09 -12.33
N ALA A 321 -6.36 12.79 -13.27
CA ALA A 321 -5.97 12.20 -14.54
C ALA A 321 -4.92 11.07 -14.41
N LEU A 322 -5.02 10.10 -15.33
CA LEU A 322 -3.97 9.14 -15.63
C LEU A 322 -3.31 9.55 -16.95
N ILE A 323 -1.99 9.57 -16.95
CA ILE A 323 -1.15 10.10 -18.02
C ILE A 323 -0.13 9.03 -18.38
N SER A 324 0.18 8.84 -19.64
CA SER A 324 1.27 7.97 -20.09
C SER A 324 2.38 8.73 -20.79
N VAL A 325 3.56 8.13 -20.74
CA VAL A 325 4.77 8.58 -21.44
C VAL A 325 5.44 7.34 -22.02
N ASP A 326 5.88 7.40 -23.29
CA ASP A 326 6.70 6.33 -23.84
C ASP A 326 7.99 6.15 -23.05
N LEU A 327 8.29 4.91 -22.67
CA LEU A 327 9.42 4.59 -21.78
C LEU A 327 10.77 4.99 -22.37
N GLU A 328 10.96 4.81 -23.68
CA GLU A 328 12.23 5.13 -24.33
C GLU A 328 12.39 6.65 -24.49
N GLU A 329 11.30 7.38 -24.78
CA GLU A 329 11.32 8.85 -24.70
C GLU A 329 11.63 9.34 -23.29
N PHE A 330 11.02 8.71 -22.28
CA PHE A 330 11.26 9.06 -20.87
C PHE A 330 12.73 8.82 -20.47
N LYS A 331 13.30 7.68 -20.81
CA LYS A 331 14.74 7.41 -20.55
C LYS A 331 15.65 8.40 -21.23
N ALA A 332 15.32 8.80 -22.47
CA ALA A 332 16.10 9.76 -23.23
C ALA A 332 16.02 11.18 -22.64
N ASP A 333 14.83 11.66 -22.33
CA ASP A 333 14.57 12.97 -21.72
C ASP A 333 13.37 12.90 -20.75
N PRO A 334 13.58 12.58 -19.46
CA PRO A 334 12.49 12.38 -18.49
C PRO A 334 11.53 13.56 -18.37
N ASN A 335 12.02 14.78 -18.48
CA ASN A 335 11.20 15.99 -18.33
C ASN A 335 10.59 16.46 -19.66
N GLY A 336 11.25 16.23 -20.79
CA GLY A 336 10.80 16.61 -22.13
C GLY A 336 9.93 15.58 -22.84
N ALA A 337 9.90 14.33 -22.39
CA ALA A 337 9.11 13.25 -23.00
C ALA A 337 7.62 13.60 -23.13
N THR A 338 7.03 13.21 -24.27
CA THR A 338 5.65 13.53 -24.64
C THR A 338 4.65 12.89 -23.70
N LYS A 339 3.77 13.68 -23.08
CA LYS A 339 2.73 13.23 -22.17
C LYS A 339 1.40 13.06 -22.89
N THR A 340 0.77 11.89 -22.70
CA THR A 340 -0.50 11.52 -23.33
C THR A 340 -1.56 11.26 -22.25
N LEU A 341 -2.74 11.85 -22.41
CA LEU A 341 -3.87 11.58 -21.52
C LEU A 341 -4.39 10.16 -21.77
N VAL A 342 -4.42 9.34 -20.74
CA VAL A 342 -5.03 8.00 -20.75
C VAL A 342 -6.50 8.10 -20.36
N TRP A 343 -6.74 8.75 -19.22
CA TRP A 343 -8.07 8.95 -18.68
C TRP A 343 -8.10 10.19 -17.78
N ALA A 344 -9.25 10.83 -17.74
CA ALA A 344 -9.56 11.86 -16.75
C ALA A 344 -11.04 11.81 -16.41
N PRO A 345 -11.45 12.17 -15.18
CA PRO A 345 -12.84 12.17 -14.80
C PRO A 345 -13.65 13.21 -15.59
N GLU A 346 -14.84 12.81 -16.03
CA GLU A 346 -15.85 13.71 -16.53
C GLU A 346 -16.67 14.35 -15.40
N ALA A 347 -17.57 15.28 -15.73
CA ALA A 347 -18.49 15.83 -14.76
C ALA A 347 -19.28 14.72 -14.07
N LYS A 348 -19.30 14.68 -12.73
CA LYS A 348 -19.92 13.66 -11.88
C LYS A 348 -19.21 12.30 -11.84
N GLN A 349 -18.01 12.20 -12.37
CA GLN A 349 -17.15 11.04 -12.20
C GLN A 349 -16.13 11.27 -11.11
N THR A 350 -15.83 10.21 -10.35
CA THR A 350 -14.79 10.17 -9.32
C THR A 350 -14.05 8.85 -9.38
N LYS A 351 -12.73 8.91 -9.53
CA LYS A 351 -11.87 7.72 -9.48
C LYS A 351 -11.95 7.10 -8.08
N GLN A 352 -12.20 5.80 -8.03
CA GLN A 352 -12.17 5.02 -6.79
C GLN A 352 -10.85 4.26 -6.64
N GLY A 353 -10.24 3.90 -7.75
CA GLY A 353 -8.96 3.20 -7.79
C GLY A 353 -8.56 2.89 -9.23
N ALA A 354 -7.34 2.42 -9.36
CA ALA A 354 -6.84 1.83 -10.59
C ALA A 354 -5.99 0.60 -10.24
N ALA A 355 -5.84 -0.32 -11.19
CA ALA A 355 -5.03 -1.52 -11.07
C ALA A 355 -4.46 -1.89 -12.43
N ASN A 356 -3.29 -2.52 -12.43
CA ASN A 356 -2.66 -3.03 -13.62
C ASN A 356 -2.78 -4.55 -13.68
N THR A 357 -2.88 -5.07 -14.89
CA THR A 357 -2.51 -6.43 -15.25
C THR A 357 -1.26 -6.40 -16.13
N ALA A 358 -0.81 -7.53 -16.66
CA ALA A 358 0.35 -7.58 -17.53
C ALA A 358 0.24 -6.64 -18.74
N GLU A 359 -0.96 -6.55 -19.35
CA GLU A 359 -1.16 -5.84 -20.62
C GLU A 359 -2.18 -4.69 -20.53
N SER A 360 -2.86 -4.50 -19.38
CA SER A 360 -4.00 -3.57 -19.30
C SER A 360 -4.03 -2.76 -18.02
N LEU A 361 -4.57 -1.53 -18.13
CA LEU A 361 -4.90 -0.68 -16.99
C LEU A 361 -6.41 -0.74 -16.74
N TYR A 362 -6.81 -0.91 -15.50
CA TYR A 362 -8.21 -0.88 -15.08
C TYR A 362 -8.45 0.32 -14.16
N VAL A 363 -9.51 1.06 -14.42
CA VAL A 363 -9.93 2.20 -13.60
C VAL A 363 -11.32 1.92 -13.06
N SER A 364 -11.44 1.82 -11.75
CA SER A 364 -12.73 1.79 -11.06
C SER A 364 -13.16 3.20 -10.70
N LEU A 365 -14.39 3.56 -11.00
CA LEU A 365 -14.93 4.90 -10.79
C LEU A 365 -16.41 4.88 -10.39
N LEU A 366 -16.85 5.96 -9.78
CA LEU A 366 -18.26 6.28 -9.66
C LEU A 366 -18.64 7.25 -10.78
N ASP A 367 -19.65 6.92 -11.55
CA ASP A 367 -20.27 7.79 -12.53
C ASP A 367 -21.71 8.10 -12.08
N ASN A 368 -21.94 9.34 -11.64
CA ASN A 368 -23.20 9.75 -11.05
C ASN A 368 -23.69 8.74 -10.00
N VAL A 369 -22.81 8.39 -9.04
CA VAL A 369 -22.96 7.42 -7.93
C VAL A 369 -23.09 5.94 -8.33
N ARG A 370 -22.93 5.61 -9.60
CA ARG A 370 -22.91 4.22 -10.09
C ARG A 370 -21.49 3.76 -10.29
N GLY A 371 -21.17 2.57 -9.79
CA GLY A 371 -19.88 1.94 -10.04
C GLY A 371 -19.69 1.60 -11.52
N ARG A 372 -18.49 1.87 -12.05
CA ARG A 372 -18.02 1.48 -13.37
C ARG A 372 -16.59 0.98 -13.28
N VAL A 373 -16.23 0.07 -14.15
CA VAL A 373 -14.83 -0.34 -14.36
C VAL A 373 -14.52 -0.18 -15.85
N LEU A 374 -13.51 0.62 -16.15
CA LEU A 374 -12.98 0.81 -17.48
C LEU A 374 -11.67 0.07 -17.62
N LYS A 375 -11.53 -0.72 -18.67
CA LYS A 375 -10.28 -1.34 -19.12
C LYS A 375 -9.66 -0.45 -20.19
N PHE A 376 -8.35 -0.25 -20.13
CA PHE A 376 -7.57 0.47 -21.12
C PHE A 376 -6.47 -0.44 -21.64
N ASP A 377 -6.44 -0.62 -22.95
CA ASP A 377 -5.41 -1.34 -23.70
C ASP A 377 -4.60 -0.34 -24.55
N TYR A 378 -3.30 -0.52 -24.67
CA TYR A 378 -2.47 0.29 -25.57
C TYR A 378 -2.30 -0.43 -26.91
N VAL A 379 -3.01 0.04 -27.94
CA VAL A 379 -3.09 -0.62 -29.25
C VAL A 379 -2.75 0.37 -30.36
N ASP A 380 -1.82 0.01 -31.26
CA ASP A 380 -1.40 0.83 -32.39
C ASP A 380 -1.02 2.27 -32.00
N GLY A 381 -0.32 2.43 -30.87
CA GLY A 381 0.14 3.73 -30.37
C GLY A 381 -0.96 4.59 -29.72
N LYS A 382 -2.07 4.00 -29.27
CA LYS A 382 -3.19 4.71 -28.65
C LYS A 382 -3.81 3.89 -27.52
N TRP A 383 -4.29 4.60 -26.51
CA TRP A 383 -5.12 4.02 -25.47
C TRP A 383 -6.56 3.83 -25.96
N VAL A 384 -7.06 2.62 -25.86
CA VAL A 384 -8.45 2.24 -26.21
C VAL A 384 -9.16 1.79 -24.95
N SER A 385 -10.29 2.40 -24.63
CA SER A 385 -11.07 2.04 -23.44
C SER A 385 -12.24 1.12 -23.77
N THR A 386 -12.52 0.18 -22.89
CA THR A 386 -13.68 -0.71 -22.92
C THR A 386 -14.29 -0.75 -21.52
N GLU A 387 -15.62 -0.57 -21.42
CA GLU A 387 -16.30 -0.75 -20.13
C GLU A 387 -16.53 -2.24 -19.86
N ILE A 388 -16.16 -2.67 -18.64
CA ILE A 388 -16.39 -4.04 -18.19
C ILE A 388 -17.87 -4.21 -17.80
N ALA A 389 -18.53 -5.18 -18.41
CA ALA A 389 -19.94 -5.48 -18.14
C ALA A 389 -20.11 -6.13 -16.76
N LEU A 390 -20.42 -5.33 -15.75
CA LEU A 390 -20.71 -5.74 -14.38
C LEU A 390 -22.14 -5.30 -14.00
N PRO A 391 -22.73 -5.86 -12.92
CA PRO A 391 -24.06 -5.46 -12.47
C PRO A 391 -24.19 -3.97 -12.23
N ASP A 392 -25.24 -3.35 -12.79
CA ASP A 392 -25.51 -1.91 -12.65
C ASP A 392 -26.00 -1.56 -11.24
N ASN A 393 -25.90 -0.29 -10.85
CA ASN A 393 -26.28 0.25 -9.54
C ASN A 393 -25.56 -0.37 -8.34
N SER A 394 -24.34 -0.88 -8.57
CA SER A 394 -23.52 -1.52 -7.57
C SER A 394 -22.30 -0.66 -7.22
N THR A 395 -21.71 -0.91 -6.07
CA THR A 395 -20.33 -0.51 -5.77
C THR A 395 -19.42 -1.54 -6.38
N LEU A 396 -18.50 -1.08 -7.21
CA LEU A 396 -17.57 -1.92 -7.97
C LEU A 396 -16.14 -1.57 -7.60
N GLY A 397 -15.25 -2.57 -7.58
CA GLY A 397 -13.82 -2.37 -7.39
C GLY A 397 -13.03 -3.56 -7.91
N VAL A 398 -11.76 -3.35 -8.17
CA VAL A 398 -10.81 -4.44 -8.42
C VAL A 398 -10.47 -5.08 -7.08
N ALA A 399 -10.75 -6.36 -6.95
CA ALA A 399 -10.48 -7.15 -5.74
C ALA A 399 -9.10 -7.81 -5.78
N ALA A 400 -8.64 -8.21 -6.96
CA ALA A 400 -7.31 -8.73 -7.21
C ALA A 400 -6.92 -8.49 -8.67
N ALA A 401 -5.68 -8.12 -8.91
CA ALA A 401 -5.04 -8.05 -10.21
C ALA A 401 -3.57 -8.48 -10.04
N SER A 402 -2.93 -8.89 -11.09
CA SER A 402 -1.52 -9.27 -11.08
C SER A 402 -0.80 -8.63 -12.26
N ASP A 403 0.30 -7.96 -12.01
CA ASP A 403 1.18 -7.44 -13.07
C ASP A 403 1.80 -8.57 -13.92
N GLY A 404 1.80 -9.83 -13.42
CA GLY A 404 2.36 -10.98 -14.12
C GLY A 404 1.37 -11.75 -15.02
N SER A 405 0.08 -11.39 -15.03
CA SER A 405 -0.95 -12.02 -15.86
C SER A 405 -2.09 -11.04 -16.18
N ASP A 406 -2.98 -11.43 -17.09
CA ASP A 406 -4.17 -10.63 -17.41
C ASP A 406 -5.40 -11.04 -16.57
N GLU A 407 -5.19 -11.91 -15.60
CA GLU A 407 -6.25 -12.33 -14.69
C GLU A 407 -6.61 -11.21 -13.71
N ILE A 408 -7.90 -11.00 -13.52
CA ILE A 408 -8.42 -9.96 -12.65
C ILE A 408 -9.70 -10.43 -11.94
N MET A 409 -9.89 -10.00 -10.71
CA MET A 409 -11.12 -10.20 -9.95
C MET A 409 -11.75 -8.87 -9.58
N TYR A 410 -13.06 -8.80 -9.68
CA TYR A 410 -13.85 -7.63 -9.30
C TYR A 410 -14.69 -7.96 -8.08
N SER A 411 -14.78 -7.02 -7.16
CA SER A 411 -15.73 -7.03 -6.05
C SER A 411 -16.96 -6.21 -6.45
N VAL A 412 -18.13 -6.80 -6.29
CA VAL A 412 -19.41 -6.18 -6.58
C VAL A 412 -20.32 -6.33 -5.37
N THR A 413 -20.94 -5.24 -4.93
CA THR A 413 -21.92 -5.26 -3.84
C THR A 413 -22.98 -4.20 -4.06
N ASP A 414 -24.24 -4.48 -3.70
CA ASP A 414 -25.34 -3.52 -3.69
C ASP A 414 -26.26 -3.72 -2.48
N PHE A 415 -27.35 -2.96 -2.38
CA PHE A 415 -28.27 -3.04 -1.25
C PHE A 415 -29.06 -4.37 -1.15
N LEU A 416 -29.09 -5.16 -2.21
CA LEU A 416 -29.85 -6.41 -2.31
C LEU A 416 -28.95 -7.62 -2.50
N THR A 417 -27.71 -7.39 -2.95
CA THR A 417 -26.73 -8.42 -3.30
C THR A 417 -25.51 -8.32 -2.37
N PRO A 418 -25.23 -9.37 -1.59
CA PRO A 418 -23.99 -9.43 -0.79
C PRO A 418 -22.75 -9.29 -1.66
N SER A 419 -21.62 -8.96 -1.07
CA SER A 419 -20.34 -8.92 -1.77
C SER A 419 -20.10 -10.20 -2.56
N THR A 420 -19.86 -10.05 -3.86
CA THR A 420 -19.66 -11.15 -4.82
C THR A 420 -18.40 -10.88 -5.62
N LEU A 421 -17.58 -11.91 -5.85
CA LEU A 421 -16.41 -11.82 -6.71
C LEU A 421 -16.74 -12.29 -8.13
N TYR A 422 -16.30 -11.50 -9.09
CA TYR A 422 -16.32 -11.82 -10.52
C TYR A 422 -14.90 -11.99 -11.00
N TYR A 423 -14.66 -12.94 -11.89
CA TYR A 423 -13.35 -13.24 -12.47
C TYR A 423 -13.38 -13.02 -13.98
N SER A 424 -12.32 -12.48 -14.54
CA SER A 424 -12.12 -12.27 -15.97
C SER A 424 -10.68 -12.58 -16.38
#